data_0d236e0635758d6ade692fb75f58d9d6
#
_entry.id   0d236e0635758d6ade692fb75f58d9d6
#
_cell.length_a   1.000
_cell.length_b   1.000
_cell.length_c   1.000
_cell.angle_alpha   90.00
_cell.angle_beta   90.00
_cell.angle_gamma   90.00
#
_symmetry.space_group_name_H-M   'P 1'
#
loop_
_entity.id
_entity.type
_entity.pdbx_description
1 polymer ?
#
loop_
_entity_poly.entity_id
_entity_poly.type
_entity_poly.pdbx_seq_one_letter_code
_entity_poly.pdbx_strand_id
1 'polypeptide(L)'
;DLLRNLMIPRLTISPLTNSVSTTDGGTVQLAINGRKATQEEVTALQPAEIIRVEMLEDPGLRYGEADAVVNYVVRRYDMGGLFGYDGSQSTKSWFGNHNVNGKLNFGKSEICFYYGTNQQYFEELWYKRTETFTFEDGSQYHRHQQTEPVYSKGYDGNGGFTYNLQDGNKYMLNITAKLNHGADPTREEKGKLYTEEYPELVTDRIDMYHASDFTPSLDIYYQRNLKNKQFLAFNAVGTYMRTTRRSQYKEFLNDEPLVDYTSSVKGKKYSLIAEGIYEKSFANGGRLNTGIKHTQSYTNNLYDGTLFYHTRMRQAISYGYVQCNGKW
;
A
#
# COMPACT_ATOMS: atom_id res chain seq x y z
N ASP A 1 -20.21 -4.84 -5.47
CA ASP A 1 -21.50 -5.42 -5.95
C ASP A 1 -22.02 -4.83 -7.27
N LEU A 2 -21.92 -3.50 -7.53
CA LEU A 2 -22.40 -2.88 -8.76
C LEU A 2 -21.77 -3.51 -10.02
N LEU A 3 -20.45 -3.63 -10.06
CA LEU A 3 -19.75 -4.21 -11.23
C LEU A 3 -20.13 -5.67 -11.49
N ARG A 4 -20.35 -6.45 -10.43
CA ARG A 4 -20.80 -7.84 -10.58
C ARG A 4 -22.18 -7.91 -11.25
N ASN A 5 -23.08 -7.02 -10.86
CA ASN A 5 -24.44 -7.00 -11.40
C ASN A 5 -24.46 -6.52 -12.87
N LEU A 6 -23.48 -5.71 -13.27
CA LEU A 6 -23.38 -5.20 -14.64
C LEU A 6 -22.85 -6.26 -15.64
N MET A 7 -22.27 -7.38 -15.16
CA MET A 7 -21.74 -8.46 -16.01
C MET A 7 -20.94 -7.95 -17.21
N ILE A 8 -20.02 -7.01 -16.97
CA ILE A 8 -19.25 -6.40 -18.05
C ILE A 8 -18.39 -7.48 -18.74
N PRO A 9 -18.54 -7.71 -20.04
CA PRO A 9 -17.70 -8.67 -20.77
C PRO A 9 -16.22 -8.38 -20.58
N ARG A 10 -15.39 -9.43 -20.53
CA ARG A 10 -13.93 -9.34 -20.34
C ARG A 10 -13.45 -8.88 -18.97
N LEU A 11 -14.33 -8.67 -17.98
CA LEU A 11 -13.93 -8.39 -16.60
C LEU A 11 -14.22 -9.57 -15.69
N THR A 12 -13.27 -9.86 -14.82
CA THR A 12 -13.40 -10.80 -13.71
C THR A 12 -13.26 -10.04 -12.40
N ILE A 13 -14.16 -10.28 -11.47
CA ILE A 13 -14.18 -9.63 -10.16
C ILE A 13 -14.04 -10.70 -9.10
N SER A 14 -12.97 -10.64 -8.32
CA SER A 14 -12.75 -11.55 -7.21
C SER A 14 -13.83 -11.36 -6.14
N PRO A 15 -14.54 -12.43 -5.74
CA PRO A 15 -15.55 -12.34 -4.68
C PRO A 15 -14.96 -12.07 -3.29
N LEU A 16 -13.69 -12.41 -3.07
CA LEU A 16 -13.04 -12.27 -1.76
C LEU A 16 -12.41 -10.88 -1.57
N THR A 17 -11.75 -10.36 -2.61
CA THR A 17 -10.96 -9.14 -2.51
C THR A 17 -11.61 -7.94 -3.22
N ASN A 18 -12.70 -8.16 -3.98
CA ASN A 18 -13.30 -7.18 -4.89
C ASN A 18 -12.32 -6.63 -5.95
N SER A 19 -11.15 -7.25 -6.10
CA SER A 19 -10.20 -6.87 -7.15
C SER A 19 -10.77 -7.15 -8.54
N VAL A 20 -10.47 -6.27 -9.49
CA VAL A 20 -10.93 -6.33 -10.87
C VAL A 20 -9.75 -6.66 -11.76
N SER A 21 -9.91 -7.64 -12.64
CA SER A 21 -8.94 -8.02 -13.67
C SER A 21 -9.67 -8.29 -14.98
N THR A 22 -8.93 -8.36 -16.08
CA THR A 22 -9.51 -8.86 -17.34
C THR A 22 -9.63 -10.39 -17.29
N THR A 23 -10.50 -10.98 -18.12
CA THR A 23 -10.72 -12.43 -18.16
C THR A 23 -9.48 -13.23 -18.60
N ASP A 24 -8.56 -12.59 -19.31
CA ASP A 24 -7.25 -13.11 -19.72
C ASP A 24 -6.13 -12.83 -18.71
N GLY A 25 -6.47 -12.30 -17.53
CA GLY A 25 -5.53 -12.05 -16.44
C GLY A 25 -4.78 -10.71 -16.53
N GLY A 26 -5.15 -9.85 -17.47
CA GLY A 26 -4.55 -8.52 -17.62
C GLY A 26 -4.93 -7.55 -16.48
N THR A 27 -4.17 -6.48 -16.38
CA THR A 27 -4.31 -5.47 -15.35
C THR A 27 -5.43 -4.47 -15.65
N VAL A 28 -6.24 -4.14 -14.65
CA VAL A 28 -7.31 -3.15 -14.76
C VAL A 28 -7.04 -1.96 -13.86
N GLN A 29 -6.99 -0.77 -14.43
CA GLN A 29 -6.93 0.48 -13.68
C GLN A 29 -8.35 0.99 -13.43
N LEU A 30 -8.68 1.26 -12.19
CA LEU A 30 -9.92 1.93 -11.83
C LEU A 30 -9.78 3.45 -12.01
N ALA A 31 -10.87 4.09 -12.43
CA ALA A 31 -10.93 5.54 -12.61
C ALA A 31 -12.28 6.10 -12.17
N ILE A 32 -12.28 7.35 -11.71
CA ILE A 32 -13.47 8.13 -11.38
C ILE A 32 -13.44 9.41 -12.20
N ASN A 33 -14.46 9.62 -13.02
CA ASN A 33 -14.53 10.76 -13.96
C ASN A 33 -13.23 10.94 -14.78
N GLY A 34 -12.60 9.82 -15.18
CA GLY A 34 -11.36 9.80 -15.93
C GLY A 34 -10.08 9.99 -15.13
N ARG A 35 -10.12 10.20 -13.83
CA ARG A 35 -8.97 10.22 -12.91
C ARG A 35 -8.66 8.80 -12.45
N LYS A 36 -7.36 8.43 -12.39
CA LYS A 36 -6.97 7.18 -11.73
C LYS A 36 -7.50 7.17 -10.29
N ALA A 37 -8.08 6.07 -9.89
CA ALA A 37 -8.64 5.87 -8.57
C ALA A 37 -8.12 4.57 -7.95
N THR A 38 -8.10 4.52 -6.62
CA THR A 38 -7.81 3.30 -5.88
C THR A 38 -9.08 2.47 -5.68
N GLN A 39 -8.92 1.22 -5.24
CA GLN A 39 -10.05 0.35 -4.92
C GLN A 39 -10.90 0.94 -3.79
N GLU A 40 -10.26 1.53 -2.79
CA GLU A 40 -10.90 2.17 -1.64
C GLU A 40 -11.76 3.37 -2.08
N GLU A 41 -11.22 4.21 -2.95
CA GLU A 41 -11.95 5.37 -3.49
C GLU A 41 -13.21 4.94 -4.25
N VAL A 42 -13.10 3.87 -5.04
CA VAL A 42 -14.27 3.32 -5.77
C VAL A 42 -15.27 2.67 -4.82
N THR A 43 -14.79 1.97 -3.80
CA THR A 43 -15.67 1.32 -2.80
C THR A 43 -16.42 2.35 -1.97
N ALA A 44 -15.86 3.54 -1.76
CA ALA A 44 -16.50 4.64 -1.06
C ALA A 44 -17.59 5.37 -1.87
N LEU A 45 -17.72 5.08 -3.18
CA LEU A 45 -18.76 5.67 -4.01
C LEU A 45 -20.15 5.15 -3.60
N GLN A 46 -21.09 6.07 -3.46
CA GLN A 46 -22.50 5.69 -3.28
C GLN A 46 -23.11 5.29 -4.64
N PRO A 47 -23.86 4.18 -4.72
CA PRO A 47 -24.48 3.76 -5.97
C PRO A 47 -25.35 4.84 -6.65
N ALA A 48 -26.01 5.68 -5.84
CA ALA A 48 -26.85 6.79 -6.34
C ALA A 48 -26.05 7.92 -7.03
N GLU A 49 -24.75 8.01 -6.78
CA GLU A 49 -23.87 8.98 -7.42
C GLU A 49 -23.38 8.50 -8.80
N ILE A 50 -23.40 7.19 -9.04
CA ILE A 50 -22.87 6.61 -10.27
C ILE A 50 -23.89 6.77 -11.40
N ILE A 51 -23.50 7.53 -12.42
CA ILE A 51 -24.33 7.76 -13.62
C ILE A 51 -24.18 6.58 -14.59
N ARG A 52 -22.92 6.12 -14.80
CA ARG A 52 -22.59 4.99 -15.66
C ARG A 52 -21.17 4.49 -15.36
N VAL A 53 -20.89 3.30 -15.82
CA VAL A 53 -19.53 2.72 -15.81
C VAL A 53 -19.09 2.56 -17.26
N GLU A 54 -17.90 3.02 -17.58
CA GLU A 54 -17.28 2.93 -18.90
C GLU A 54 -16.08 1.97 -18.83
N MET A 55 -15.96 1.10 -19.81
CA MET A 55 -14.76 0.28 -19.99
C MET A 55 -13.98 0.81 -21.19
N LEU A 56 -12.69 1.05 -20.99
CA LEU A 56 -11.73 1.46 -22.02
C LEU A 56 -10.76 0.32 -22.24
N GLU A 57 -10.76 -0.28 -23.42
CA GLU A 57 -9.92 -1.43 -23.77
C GLU A 57 -8.54 -1.02 -24.32
N ASP A 58 -8.37 0.21 -24.76
CA ASP A 58 -7.09 0.80 -25.15
C ASP A 58 -6.95 2.15 -24.43
N PRO A 59 -6.61 2.11 -23.14
CA PRO A 59 -6.67 3.30 -22.30
C PRO A 59 -5.59 4.34 -22.59
N GLY A 60 -4.60 3.98 -23.42
CA GLY A 60 -3.46 4.83 -23.71
C GLY A 60 -2.50 4.99 -22.53
N LEU A 61 -1.38 5.67 -22.77
CA LEU A 61 -0.29 5.86 -21.80
C LEU A 61 -0.70 6.60 -20.52
N ARG A 62 -1.77 7.36 -20.57
CA ARG A 62 -2.33 8.09 -19.42
C ARG A 62 -2.65 7.20 -18.22
N TYR A 63 -3.01 5.95 -18.46
CA TYR A 63 -3.31 4.98 -17.40
C TYR A 63 -2.17 4.01 -17.11
N GLY A 64 -0.97 4.27 -17.67
CA GLY A 64 0.21 3.43 -17.52
C GLY A 64 0.13 2.18 -18.39
N GLU A 65 0.57 1.05 -17.83
CA GLU A 65 0.60 -0.25 -18.52
C GLU A 65 -0.69 -1.06 -18.28
N ALA A 66 -1.81 -0.41 -17.93
CA ALA A 66 -3.06 -1.10 -17.73
C ALA A 66 -3.65 -1.58 -19.05
N ASP A 67 -4.10 -2.84 -19.10
CA ASP A 67 -4.72 -3.46 -20.27
C ASP A 67 -6.14 -2.95 -20.48
N ALA A 68 -6.81 -2.53 -19.41
CA ALA A 68 -8.12 -1.92 -19.46
C ALA A 68 -8.32 -0.89 -18.34
N VAL A 69 -9.28 0.01 -18.52
CA VAL A 69 -9.72 0.95 -17.48
C VAL A 69 -11.20 0.80 -17.24
N VAL A 70 -11.59 0.71 -15.99
CA VAL A 70 -12.99 0.83 -15.57
C VAL A 70 -13.20 2.20 -14.98
N ASN A 71 -13.88 3.08 -15.73
CA ASN A 71 -14.14 4.46 -15.36
C ASN A 71 -15.56 4.62 -14.81
N TYR A 72 -15.68 4.97 -13.56
CA TYR A 72 -16.95 5.33 -12.93
C TYR A 72 -17.24 6.78 -13.21
N VAL A 73 -18.24 7.04 -14.03
CA VAL A 73 -18.75 8.40 -14.26
C VAL A 73 -19.76 8.69 -13.16
N VAL A 74 -19.37 9.57 -12.25
CA VAL A 74 -20.21 9.94 -11.11
C VAL A 74 -20.78 11.35 -11.27
N ARG A 75 -21.96 11.53 -10.67
CA ARG A 75 -22.60 12.84 -10.60
C ARG A 75 -21.72 13.77 -9.79
N ARG A 76 -21.53 14.98 -10.29
CA ARG A 76 -20.82 16.02 -9.59
C ARG A 76 -21.82 16.99 -8.99
N TYR A 77 -21.70 17.25 -7.73
CA TYR A 77 -22.47 18.27 -7.03
C TYR A 77 -21.65 19.55 -6.95
N ASP A 78 -22.26 20.69 -7.26
CA ASP A 78 -21.58 21.99 -7.20
C ASP A 78 -21.25 22.40 -5.76
N MET A 79 -22.04 21.97 -4.79
CA MET A 79 -21.79 22.14 -3.36
C MET A 79 -22.38 20.95 -2.60
N GLY A 80 -21.64 20.46 -1.65
CA GLY A 80 -22.06 19.37 -0.79
C GLY A 80 -20.89 18.66 -0.13
N GLY A 81 -21.19 17.86 0.88
CA GLY A 81 -20.18 17.09 1.58
C GLY A 81 -20.75 15.82 2.19
N LEU A 82 -19.84 14.93 2.49
CA LEU A 82 -20.07 13.67 3.20
C LEU A 82 -19.02 13.53 4.27
N PHE A 83 -19.43 13.06 5.43
CA PHE A 83 -18.55 12.65 6.52
C PHE A 83 -18.97 11.27 6.99
N GLY A 84 -18.02 10.36 7.14
CA GLY A 84 -18.24 9.01 7.61
C GLY A 84 -17.28 8.66 8.74
N TYR A 85 -17.77 7.92 9.70
CA TYR A 85 -16.99 7.26 10.74
C TYR A 85 -17.47 5.83 10.88
N ASP A 86 -16.52 4.92 10.94
CA ASP A 86 -16.71 3.51 11.25
C ASP A 86 -15.67 3.10 12.29
N GLY A 87 -16.12 2.42 13.34
CA GLY A 87 -15.21 2.04 14.42
C GLY A 87 -15.68 0.83 15.18
N SER A 88 -14.72 0.05 15.59
CA SER A 88 -14.90 -1.13 16.44
C SER A 88 -13.87 -1.09 17.56
N GLN A 89 -14.30 -1.21 18.78
CA GLN A 89 -13.45 -1.18 19.98
C GLN A 89 -13.81 -2.29 20.92
N SER A 90 -12.81 -3.07 21.35
CA SER A 90 -12.98 -4.03 22.42
C SER A 90 -13.15 -3.33 23.77
N THR A 91 -14.02 -3.86 24.63
CA THR A 91 -14.26 -3.32 25.97
C THR A 91 -13.29 -3.87 27.03
N LYS A 92 -12.65 -5.02 26.77
CA LYS A 92 -11.74 -5.66 27.74
C LYS A 92 -10.28 -5.38 27.48
N SER A 93 -9.90 -5.22 26.22
CA SER A 93 -8.54 -4.93 25.80
C SER A 93 -8.56 -3.72 24.88
N TRP A 94 -7.47 -2.99 24.80
CA TRP A 94 -7.36 -1.84 23.92
C TRP A 94 -7.06 -2.32 22.48
N PHE A 95 -8.02 -3.11 21.95
CA PHE A 95 -8.00 -3.62 20.59
C PHE A 95 -9.13 -2.96 19.82
N GLY A 96 -8.79 -2.26 18.76
CA GLY A 96 -9.79 -1.52 18.00
C GLY A 96 -9.31 -1.08 16.63
N ASN A 97 -10.29 -0.79 15.80
CA ASN A 97 -10.14 -0.30 14.45
C ASN A 97 -11.06 0.90 14.28
N HIS A 98 -10.52 2.01 13.80
CA HIS A 98 -11.26 3.26 13.61
C HIS A 98 -10.93 3.85 12.25
N ASN A 99 -11.98 4.21 11.50
CA ASN A 99 -11.86 4.84 10.19
C ASN A 99 -12.71 6.10 10.16
N VAL A 100 -12.13 7.16 9.69
CA VAL A 100 -12.82 8.43 9.42
C VAL A 100 -12.57 8.82 7.97
N ASN A 101 -13.59 9.29 7.29
CA ASN A 101 -13.46 9.80 5.94
C ASN A 101 -14.37 11.02 5.73
N GLY A 102 -14.01 11.82 4.77
CA GLY A 102 -14.82 12.97 4.40
C GLY A 102 -14.57 13.43 2.98
N LYS A 103 -15.60 14.01 2.40
CA LYS A 103 -15.61 14.57 1.05
C LYS A 103 -16.35 15.90 1.10
N LEU A 104 -15.78 16.91 0.46
CA LEU A 104 -16.37 18.23 0.31
C LEU A 104 -16.23 18.69 -1.14
N ASN A 105 -17.36 19.01 -1.77
CA ASN A 105 -17.42 19.57 -3.12
C ASN A 105 -17.77 21.05 -3.06
N PHE A 106 -17.07 21.86 -3.83
CA PHE A 106 -17.37 23.28 -4.01
C PHE A 106 -16.95 23.76 -5.40
N GLY A 107 -17.93 24.06 -6.25
CA GLY A 107 -17.73 24.44 -7.64
C GLY A 107 -16.91 23.40 -8.42
N LYS A 108 -15.73 23.80 -8.91
CA LYS A 108 -14.84 22.92 -9.68
C LYS A 108 -13.89 22.11 -8.80
N SER A 109 -13.94 22.27 -7.50
CA SER A 109 -13.02 21.66 -6.54
C SER A 109 -13.70 20.59 -5.72
N GLU A 110 -12.92 19.58 -5.36
CA GLU A 110 -13.29 18.51 -4.44
C GLU A 110 -12.14 18.28 -3.48
N ILE A 111 -12.44 18.19 -2.21
CA ILE A 111 -11.51 17.76 -1.17
C ILE A 111 -11.99 16.43 -0.61
N CYS A 112 -11.11 15.46 -0.55
CA CYS A 112 -11.34 14.19 0.14
C CYS A 112 -10.26 13.99 1.19
N PHE A 113 -10.64 13.40 2.32
CA PHE A 113 -9.69 12.90 3.30
C PHE A 113 -10.17 11.58 3.88
N TYR A 114 -9.25 10.77 4.32
CA TYR A 114 -9.52 9.59 5.11
C TYR A 114 -8.37 9.36 6.09
N TYR A 115 -8.68 8.74 7.20
CA TYR A 115 -7.69 8.21 8.12
C TYR A 115 -8.24 6.96 8.80
N GLY A 116 -7.49 5.88 8.68
CA GLY A 116 -7.76 4.62 9.35
C GLY A 116 -6.65 4.31 10.34
N THR A 117 -7.00 3.78 11.49
CA THR A 117 -6.04 3.28 12.47
C THR A 117 -6.51 1.96 13.06
N ASN A 118 -5.57 1.07 13.26
CA ASN A 118 -5.74 -0.19 13.95
C ASN A 118 -4.78 -0.20 15.15
N GLN A 119 -5.28 -0.51 16.32
CA GLN A 119 -4.49 -0.53 17.54
C GLN A 119 -4.76 -1.79 18.32
N GLN A 120 -3.71 -2.35 18.88
CA GLN A 120 -3.78 -3.53 19.72
C GLN A 120 -2.90 -3.36 20.95
N TYR A 121 -3.47 -3.74 22.07
CA TYR A 121 -2.85 -3.71 23.37
C TYR A 121 -3.33 -4.89 24.19
N PHE A 122 -2.41 -5.77 24.51
CA PHE A 122 -2.67 -6.94 25.37
C PHE A 122 -1.77 -6.88 26.58
N GLU A 123 -2.34 -6.99 27.77
CA GLU A 123 -1.60 -6.95 29.03
C GLU A 123 -0.92 -8.28 29.32
N GLU A 124 -1.54 -9.39 28.91
CA GLU A 124 -1.07 -10.73 29.18
C GLU A 124 -1.15 -11.59 27.92
N LEU A 125 -0.15 -11.46 27.05
CA LEU A 125 0.01 -12.32 25.88
C LEU A 125 0.98 -13.45 26.23
N TRP A 126 0.53 -14.69 26.12
CA TRP A 126 1.38 -15.86 26.30
C TRP A 126 0.94 -16.97 25.35
N TYR A 127 1.84 -17.90 25.06
CA TYR A 127 1.53 -19.08 24.27
C TYR A 127 2.37 -20.29 24.67
N LYS A 128 1.86 -21.48 24.33
CA LYS A 128 2.59 -22.73 24.30
C LYS A 128 2.63 -23.22 22.86
N ARG A 129 3.80 -23.63 22.42
CA ARG A 129 4.01 -24.17 21.08
C ARG A 129 4.84 -25.43 21.15
N THR A 130 4.46 -26.43 20.37
CA THR A 130 5.26 -27.63 20.10
C THR A 130 5.69 -27.61 18.66
N GLU A 131 6.97 -27.75 18.42
CA GLU A 131 7.56 -27.88 17.10
C GLU A 131 8.08 -29.30 16.94
N THR A 132 7.70 -29.96 15.85
CA THR A 132 8.14 -31.30 15.52
C THR A 132 9.09 -31.22 14.34
N PHE A 133 10.31 -31.67 14.52
CA PHE A 133 11.30 -31.79 13.47
C PHE A 133 11.37 -33.26 13.05
N THR A 134 11.17 -33.54 11.78
CA THR A 134 11.29 -34.90 11.22
C THR A 134 12.58 -34.94 10.40
N PHE A 135 13.47 -35.84 10.75
CA PHE A 135 14.73 -36.05 10.05
C PHE A 135 14.59 -37.02 8.88
N GLU A 136 15.60 -37.09 8.01
CA GLU A 136 15.59 -37.94 6.81
C GLU A 136 15.45 -39.43 7.14
N ASP A 137 15.91 -39.88 8.30
CA ASP A 137 15.76 -41.25 8.80
C ASP A 137 14.39 -41.57 9.39
N GLY A 138 13.46 -40.58 9.37
CA GLY A 138 12.12 -40.70 9.92
C GLY A 138 12.05 -40.47 11.43
N SER A 139 13.16 -40.26 12.13
CA SER A 139 13.14 -39.88 13.54
C SER A 139 12.52 -38.50 13.74
N GLN A 140 11.90 -38.32 14.89
CA GLN A 140 11.25 -37.05 15.25
C GLN A 140 11.88 -36.49 16.52
N TYR A 141 11.93 -35.15 16.57
CA TYR A 141 12.40 -34.38 17.71
C TYR A 141 11.33 -33.34 18.06
N HIS A 142 10.89 -33.32 19.31
CA HIS A 142 9.82 -32.46 19.79
C HIS A 142 10.39 -31.36 20.68
N ARG A 143 10.29 -30.12 20.23
CA ARG A 143 10.69 -28.94 20.98
C ARG A 143 9.47 -28.20 21.49
N HIS A 144 9.38 -28.02 22.78
CA HIS A 144 8.31 -27.27 23.45
C HIS A 144 8.81 -25.89 23.82
N GLN A 145 7.98 -24.92 23.57
CA GLN A 145 8.17 -23.53 23.95
C GLN A 145 6.98 -23.08 24.79
N GLN A 146 7.27 -22.50 25.94
CA GLN A 146 6.28 -21.87 26.80
C GLN A 146 6.75 -20.47 27.15
N THR A 147 5.94 -19.45 26.80
CA THR A 147 6.24 -18.06 27.15
C THR A 147 5.59 -17.68 28.47
N GLU A 148 6.18 -16.73 29.16
CA GLU A 148 5.57 -16.02 30.28
C GLU A 148 4.55 -14.99 29.72
N PRO A 149 3.54 -14.59 30.53
CA PRO A 149 2.69 -13.48 30.18
C PRO A 149 3.49 -12.20 29.91
N VAL A 150 3.26 -11.58 28.78
CA VAL A 150 3.99 -10.39 28.34
C VAL A 150 3.02 -9.35 27.79
N TYR A 151 3.39 -8.12 28.00
CA TYR A 151 2.75 -6.96 27.44
C TYR A 151 3.05 -6.83 25.94
N SER A 152 2.02 -6.60 25.13
CA SER A 152 2.16 -6.38 23.68
C SER A 152 1.38 -5.14 23.26
N LYS A 153 2.05 -4.17 22.66
CA LYS A 153 1.44 -2.94 22.16
C LYS A 153 1.89 -2.67 20.72
N GLY A 154 0.93 -2.52 19.83
CA GLY A 154 1.17 -2.14 18.44
C GLY A 154 0.07 -1.24 17.90
N TYR A 155 0.39 -0.53 16.85
CA TYR A 155 -0.57 0.29 16.12
C TYR A 155 -0.10 0.45 14.68
N ASP A 156 -1.05 0.59 13.79
CA ASP A 156 -0.84 1.04 12.42
C ASP A 156 -1.89 2.10 12.04
N GLY A 157 -1.52 2.95 11.13
CA GLY A 157 -2.41 3.98 10.63
C GLY A 157 -2.08 4.32 9.18
N ASN A 158 -3.12 4.56 8.42
CA ASN A 158 -3.04 5.04 7.06
C ASN A 158 -3.97 6.22 6.86
N GLY A 159 -3.51 7.23 6.16
CA GLY A 159 -4.31 8.41 5.89
C GLY A 159 -4.01 9.00 4.53
N GLY A 160 -4.97 9.74 4.01
CA GLY A 160 -4.83 10.45 2.76
C GLY A 160 -5.65 11.73 2.72
N PHE A 161 -5.11 12.69 2.00
CA PHE A 161 -5.76 13.93 1.66
C PHE A 161 -5.66 14.11 0.15
N THR A 162 -6.78 14.34 -0.51
CA THR A 162 -6.83 14.54 -1.96
C THR A 162 -7.54 15.85 -2.28
N TYR A 163 -6.90 16.67 -3.09
CA TYR A 163 -7.50 17.83 -3.72
C TYR A 163 -7.67 17.58 -5.22
N ASN A 164 -8.89 17.71 -5.71
CA ASN A 164 -9.24 17.62 -7.11
C ASN A 164 -9.75 18.96 -7.60
N LEU A 165 -9.23 19.43 -8.74
CA LEU A 165 -9.76 20.57 -9.47
C LEU A 165 -10.00 20.14 -10.92
N GLN A 166 -11.24 20.24 -11.40
CA GLN A 166 -11.58 19.81 -12.75
C GLN A 166 -12.55 20.80 -13.42
N ASP A 167 -12.23 21.22 -14.62
CA ASP A 167 -13.09 22.06 -15.45
C ASP A 167 -13.57 21.30 -16.69
N GLY A 168 -14.63 20.52 -16.52
CA GLY A 168 -15.16 19.65 -17.57
C GLY A 168 -14.06 18.81 -18.22
N ASN A 169 -13.96 18.90 -19.55
CA ASN A 169 -12.89 18.23 -20.30
C ASN A 169 -11.68 19.13 -20.58
N LYS A 170 -11.60 20.34 -20.01
CA LYS A 170 -10.51 21.27 -20.34
C LYS A 170 -9.22 20.94 -19.61
N TYR A 171 -9.31 20.79 -18.31
CA TYR A 171 -8.16 20.43 -17.46
C TYR A 171 -8.59 19.71 -16.19
N MET A 172 -7.65 19.00 -15.60
CA MET A 172 -7.76 18.35 -14.30
C MET A 172 -6.44 18.52 -13.55
N LEU A 173 -6.52 18.84 -12.28
CA LEU A 173 -5.44 18.77 -11.32
C LEU A 173 -5.86 17.85 -10.17
N ASN A 174 -5.03 16.88 -9.84
CA ASN A 174 -5.18 16.03 -8.67
C ASN A 174 -3.90 16.14 -7.84
N ILE A 175 -4.04 16.41 -6.57
CA ILE A 175 -2.94 16.41 -5.60
C ILE A 175 -3.36 15.48 -4.47
N THR A 176 -2.60 14.41 -4.26
CA THR A 176 -2.86 13.43 -3.21
C THR A 176 -1.66 13.31 -2.29
N ALA A 177 -1.83 13.63 -1.02
CA ALA A 177 -0.88 13.33 0.04
C ALA A 177 -1.35 12.08 0.79
N LYS A 178 -0.45 11.11 1.01
CA LYS A 178 -0.72 9.89 1.77
C LYS A 178 0.30 9.71 2.87
N LEU A 179 -0.11 9.09 3.95
CA LEU A 179 0.74 8.72 5.07
C LEU A 179 0.39 7.31 5.52
N ASN A 180 1.41 6.43 5.52
CA ASN A 180 1.34 5.17 6.24
C ASN A 180 2.34 5.25 7.39
N HIS A 181 1.92 4.84 8.57
CA HIS A 181 2.77 4.78 9.74
C HIS A 181 2.33 3.66 10.67
N GLY A 182 3.27 3.10 11.38
CA GLY A 182 2.95 2.04 12.32
C GLY A 182 4.13 1.63 13.17
N ALA A 183 3.80 0.87 14.19
CA ALA A 183 4.75 0.11 14.96
C ALA A 183 4.14 -1.26 15.24
N ASP A 184 4.88 -2.30 14.83
CA ASP A 184 4.54 -3.67 15.22
C ASP A 184 4.56 -3.80 16.73
N PRO A 185 3.76 -4.72 17.29
CA PRO A 185 3.74 -4.93 18.72
C PRO A 185 5.16 -5.13 19.25
N THR A 186 5.57 -4.26 20.16
CA THR A 186 6.78 -4.48 20.93
C THR A 186 6.52 -5.68 21.83
N ARG A 187 7.29 -6.76 21.66
CA ARG A 187 7.26 -7.95 22.46
C ARG A 187 8.64 -8.20 23.01
N GLU A 188 8.71 -8.39 24.30
CA GLU A 188 9.86 -8.96 24.98
C GLU A 188 9.40 -10.28 25.58
N GLU A 189 9.41 -11.33 24.76
CA GLU A 189 8.96 -12.66 25.16
C GLU A 189 10.06 -13.33 25.98
N LYS A 190 9.75 -13.60 27.22
CA LYS A 190 10.53 -14.48 28.08
C LYS A 190 9.83 -15.83 28.14
N GLY A 191 10.61 -16.88 28.19
CA GLY A 191 10.02 -18.22 28.23
C GLY A 191 11.05 -19.30 28.32
N LYS A 192 10.56 -20.54 28.27
CA LYS A 192 11.38 -21.74 28.40
C LYS A 192 11.27 -22.58 27.13
N LEU A 193 12.39 -23.17 26.76
CA LEU A 193 12.49 -24.21 25.74
C LEU A 193 12.94 -25.49 26.41
N TYR A 194 12.27 -26.58 26.08
CA TYR A 194 12.62 -27.93 26.53
C TYR A 194 12.22 -28.96 25.49
N THR A 195 12.76 -30.16 25.58
CA THR A 195 12.47 -31.25 24.67
C THR A 195 11.91 -32.44 25.42
N GLU A 196 11.23 -33.35 24.75
CA GLU A 196 10.75 -34.60 25.34
C GLU A 196 11.89 -35.58 25.60
N GLU A 197 12.91 -35.51 24.75
CA GLU A 197 14.08 -36.43 24.83
C GLU A 197 15.01 -36.08 25.99
N TYR A 198 15.07 -34.79 26.37
CA TYR A 198 15.94 -34.29 27.44
C TYR A 198 15.17 -33.27 28.32
N PRO A 199 14.17 -33.72 29.10
CA PRO A 199 13.29 -32.82 29.85
C PRO A 199 14.02 -32.05 30.98
N GLU A 200 15.20 -32.50 31.38
CA GLU A 200 16.07 -31.82 32.34
C GLU A 200 16.85 -30.65 31.74
N LEU A 201 16.98 -30.60 30.41
CA LEU A 201 17.65 -29.50 29.72
C LEU A 201 16.62 -28.42 29.36
N VAL A 202 16.37 -27.54 30.32
CA VAL A 202 15.48 -26.39 30.12
C VAL A 202 16.34 -25.16 29.87
N THR A 203 16.17 -24.53 28.70
CA THR A 203 16.81 -23.27 28.40
C THR A 203 15.84 -22.11 28.60
N ASP A 204 16.36 -21.04 29.21
CA ASP A 204 15.64 -19.76 29.27
C ASP A 204 15.83 -19.00 27.96
N ARG A 205 14.75 -18.45 27.43
CA ARG A 205 14.73 -17.73 26.17
C ARG A 205 14.22 -16.30 26.37
N ILE A 206 14.91 -15.37 25.73
CA ILE A 206 14.45 -13.99 25.55
C ILE A 206 14.38 -13.70 24.06
N ASP A 207 13.22 -13.28 23.60
CA ASP A 207 12.99 -12.87 22.21
C ASP A 207 12.34 -11.49 22.20
N MET A 208 13.09 -10.50 21.76
CA MET A 208 12.63 -9.12 21.65
C MET A 208 12.49 -8.76 20.18
N TYR A 209 11.33 -8.25 19.80
CA TYR A 209 11.08 -7.72 18.47
C TYR A 209 10.41 -6.35 18.55
N HIS A 210 10.92 -5.42 17.74
CA HIS A 210 10.32 -4.12 17.54
C HIS A 210 10.50 -3.69 16.08
N ALA A 211 9.42 -3.30 15.43
CA ALA A 211 9.47 -2.69 14.10
C ALA A 211 8.58 -1.45 14.05
N SER A 212 9.00 -0.48 13.28
CA SER A 212 8.22 0.71 13.00
C SER A 212 8.50 1.23 11.60
N ASP A 213 7.49 1.84 10.99
CA ASP A 213 7.59 2.48 9.70
C ASP A 213 6.90 3.85 9.69
N PHE A 214 7.35 4.68 8.77
CA PHE A 214 6.76 5.98 8.47
C PHE A 214 6.98 6.27 6.99
N THR A 215 5.89 6.35 6.22
CA THR A 215 5.95 6.43 4.76
C THR A 215 4.97 7.47 4.22
N PRO A 216 5.33 8.76 4.25
CA PRO A 216 4.59 9.79 3.53
C PRO A 216 4.86 9.74 2.03
N SER A 217 3.86 10.08 1.22
CA SER A 217 3.97 10.28 -0.22
C SER A 217 3.12 11.45 -0.69
N LEU A 218 3.55 12.06 -1.77
CA LEU A 218 2.84 13.12 -2.48
C LEU A 218 2.77 12.73 -3.96
N ASP A 219 1.56 12.73 -4.49
CA ASP A 219 1.27 12.48 -5.91
C ASP A 219 0.59 13.71 -6.48
N ILE A 220 1.12 14.23 -7.59
CA ILE A 220 0.60 15.38 -8.31
C ILE A 220 0.36 14.95 -9.74
N TYR A 221 -0.89 15.00 -10.18
CA TYR A 221 -1.28 14.74 -11.55
C TYR A 221 -1.95 15.97 -12.12
N TYR A 222 -1.49 16.43 -13.28
CA TYR A 222 -2.11 17.50 -14.04
C TYR A 222 -2.32 17.06 -15.47
N GLN A 223 -3.50 17.34 -16.03
CA GLN A 223 -3.77 17.15 -17.44
C GLN A 223 -4.47 18.35 -18.04
N ARG A 224 -4.28 18.56 -19.33
CA ARG A 224 -4.95 19.59 -20.09
C ARG A 224 -5.25 19.11 -21.52
N ASN A 225 -6.52 19.23 -21.91
CA ASN A 225 -6.92 19.07 -23.29
C ASN A 225 -6.71 20.40 -24.02
N LEU A 226 -5.93 20.35 -25.08
CA LEU A 226 -5.61 21.50 -25.91
C LEU A 226 -6.49 21.50 -27.18
N LYS A 227 -6.44 22.59 -27.96
CA LYS A 227 -7.13 22.65 -29.26
C LYS A 227 -6.59 21.60 -30.23
N ASN A 228 -7.34 21.27 -31.27
CA ASN A 228 -6.93 20.35 -32.35
C ASN A 228 -6.60 18.93 -31.85
N LYS A 229 -7.40 18.39 -30.93
CA LYS A 229 -7.30 17.03 -30.40
C LYS A 229 -5.88 16.71 -29.81
N GLN A 230 -5.33 17.66 -29.08
CA GLN A 230 -4.06 17.50 -28.37
C GLN A 230 -4.33 17.33 -26.88
N PHE A 231 -3.48 16.58 -26.22
CA PHE A 231 -3.52 16.29 -24.80
C PHE A 231 -2.12 16.43 -24.20
N LEU A 232 -2.05 17.03 -23.02
CA LEU A 232 -0.83 17.15 -22.23
C LEU A 232 -1.12 16.62 -20.82
N ALA A 233 -0.25 15.76 -20.31
CA ALA A 233 -0.30 15.34 -18.92
C ALA A 233 1.07 15.42 -18.27
N PHE A 234 1.08 15.68 -16.99
CA PHE A 234 2.23 15.65 -16.12
C PHE A 234 1.88 14.88 -14.85
N ASN A 235 2.75 13.97 -14.45
CA ASN A 235 2.64 13.20 -13.22
C ASN A 235 3.94 13.28 -12.44
N ALA A 236 3.85 13.51 -11.13
CA ALA A 236 5.01 13.49 -10.24
C ALA A 236 4.64 12.80 -8.92
N VAL A 237 5.42 11.81 -8.53
CA VAL A 237 5.25 11.08 -7.27
C VAL A 237 6.52 11.14 -6.45
N GLY A 238 6.44 11.72 -5.26
CA GLY A 238 7.51 11.73 -4.28
C GLY A 238 7.15 10.84 -3.09
N THR A 239 8.08 9.99 -2.65
CA THR A 239 7.90 9.12 -1.48
C THR A 239 9.12 9.19 -0.59
N TYR A 240 8.88 9.32 0.71
CA TYR A 240 9.87 9.10 1.76
C TYR A 240 9.47 7.88 2.55
N MET A 241 10.41 7.02 2.89
CA MET A 241 10.20 5.87 3.75
C MET A 241 11.29 5.82 4.81
N ARG A 242 10.89 5.67 6.06
CA ARG A 242 11.77 5.37 7.19
C ARG A 242 11.27 4.10 7.86
N THR A 243 12.15 3.14 8.01
CA THR A 243 11.88 1.88 8.72
C THR A 243 12.91 1.67 9.82
N THR A 244 12.45 1.10 10.92
CA THR A 244 13.33 0.62 12.00
C THR A 244 12.87 -0.79 12.34
N ARG A 245 13.81 -1.72 12.41
CA ARG A 245 13.58 -3.08 12.91
C ARG A 245 14.67 -3.42 13.89
N ARG A 246 14.30 -3.93 15.03
CA ARG A 246 15.23 -4.44 16.05
C ARG A 246 14.72 -5.78 16.51
N SER A 247 15.59 -6.78 16.47
CA SER A 247 15.37 -8.09 17.03
C SER A 247 16.55 -8.49 17.91
N GLN A 248 16.26 -9.14 19.01
CA GLN A 248 17.24 -9.73 19.90
C GLN A 248 16.70 -11.10 20.29
N TYR A 249 17.56 -12.11 20.15
CA TYR A 249 17.25 -13.46 20.54
C TYR A 249 18.38 -14.01 21.40
N LYS A 250 18.03 -14.48 22.60
CA LYS A 250 18.99 -15.05 23.55
C LYS A 250 18.45 -16.36 24.12
N GLU A 251 19.34 -17.31 24.28
CA GLU A 251 19.10 -18.56 25.02
C GLU A 251 20.18 -18.72 26.09
N PHE A 252 19.78 -19.21 27.25
CA PHE A 252 20.62 -19.45 28.39
C PHE A 252 20.39 -20.85 28.95
N LEU A 253 21.44 -21.53 29.31
CA LEU A 253 21.40 -22.75 30.09
C LEU A 253 22.15 -22.53 31.40
N ASN A 254 21.44 -22.61 32.54
CA ASN A 254 22.02 -22.34 33.87
C ASN A 254 22.75 -20.98 33.94
N ASP A 255 22.12 -19.93 33.42
CA ASP A 255 22.64 -18.56 33.30
C ASP A 255 23.82 -18.38 32.31
N GLU A 256 24.30 -19.46 31.70
CA GLU A 256 25.33 -19.37 30.66
C GLU A 256 24.70 -19.15 29.28
N PRO A 257 25.18 -18.16 28.50
CA PRO A 257 24.63 -17.86 27.20
C PRO A 257 24.97 -18.94 26.17
N LEU A 258 23.99 -19.56 25.56
CA LEU A 258 24.11 -20.47 24.42
C LEU A 258 24.01 -19.75 23.10
N VAL A 259 23.06 -18.79 23.00
CA VAL A 259 22.82 -17.98 21.82
C VAL A 259 22.65 -16.54 22.25
N ASP A 260 23.32 -15.63 21.58
CA ASP A 260 23.09 -14.18 21.67
C ASP A 260 23.15 -13.58 20.28
N TYR A 261 21.98 -13.28 19.74
CA TYR A 261 21.82 -12.67 18.44
C TYR A 261 21.10 -11.34 18.57
N THR A 262 21.70 -10.30 18.04
CA THR A 262 21.09 -8.97 17.96
C THR A 262 21.16 -8.44 16.54
N SER A 263 20.05 -7.94 16.04
CA SER A 263 19.95 -7.29 14.75
C SER A 263 19.17 -5.99 14.86
N SER A 264 19.72 -4.92 14.34
CA SER A 264 19.07 -3.63 14.24
C SER A 264 19.23 -3.10 12.82
N VAL A 265 18.13 -2.79 12.16
CA VAL A 265 18.13 -2.24 10.81
C VAL A 265 17.40 -0.91 10.82
N LYS A 266 18.08 0.14 10.39
CA LYS A 266 17.50 1.47 10.18
C LYS A 266 17.58 1.81 8.70
N GLY A 267 16.43 1.88 8.04
CA GLY A 267 16.32 2.17 6.61
C GLY A 267 15.71 3.55 6.36
N LYS A 268 16.27 4.25 5.38
CA LYS A 268 15.68 5.46 4.82
C LYS A 268 15.71 5.35 3.30
N LYS A 269 14.58 5.66 2.66
CA LYS A 269 14.47 5.70 1.20
C LYS A 269 13.76 6.97 0.78
N TYR A 270 14.30 7.62 -0.23
CA TYR A 270 13.66 8.72 -0.95
C TYR A 270 13.47 8.27 -2.40
N SER A 271 12.32 8.52 -2.97
CA SER A 271 12.08 8.29 -4.40
C SER A 271 11.29 9.42 -5.01
N LEU A 272 11.61 9.71 -6.26
CA LEU A 272 10.90 10.66 -7.11
C LEU A 272 10.67 10.00 -8.47
N ILE A 273 9.44 10.05 -8.94
CA ILE A 273 9.06 9.69 -10.30
C ILE A 273 8.40 10.91 -10.91
N ALA A 274 8.85 11.33 -12.08
CA ALA A 274 8.23 12.42 -12.82
C ALA A 274 8.07 12.00 -14.28
N GLU A 275 6.88 12.24 -14.84
CA GLU A 275 6.53 11.87 -16.22
C GLU A 275 5.75 12.98 -16.89
N GLY A 276 6.13 13.34 -18.11
CA GLY A 276 5.41 14.25 -18.99
C GLY A 276 4.97 13.50 -20.24
N ILE A 277 3.69 13.64 -20.63
CA ILE A 277 3.07 12.95 -21.75
C ILE A 277 2.43 13.99 -22.65
N TYR A 278 2.66 13.86 -23.97
CA TYR A 278 1.97 14.61 -24.99
C TYR A 278 1.35 13.66 -26.01
N GLU A 279 0.06 13.86 -26.30
CA GLU A 279 -0.69 13.08 -27.29
C GLU A 279 -1.29 14.00 -28.33
N LYS A 280 -1.30 13.55 -29.58
CA LYS A 280 -1.99 14.21 -30.69
C LYS A 280 -2.72 13.20 -31.55
N SER A 281 -4.02 13.41 -31.72
CA SER A 281 -4.82 12.68 -32.71
C SER A 281 -4.95 13.50 -33.99
N PHE A 282 -4.67 12.86 -35.12
CA PHE A 282 -4.78 13.46 -36.46
C PHE A 282 -6.13 13.21 -37.11
N ALA A 283 -6.46 14.01 -38.09
CA ALA A 283 -7.76 13.91 -38.81
C ALA A 283 -7.92 12.59 -39.59
N ASN A 284 -6.82 11.99 -40.03
CA ASN A 284 -6.75 10.70 -40.75
C ASN A 284 -6.87 9.49 -39.84
N GLY A 285 -7.16 9.67 -38.54
CA GLY A 285 -7.22 8.60 -37.55
C GLY A 285 -5.87 8.18 -36.95
N GLY A 286 -4.76 8.78 -37.37
CA GLY A 286 -3.45 8.57 -36.77
C GLY A 286 -3.36 9.18 -35.37
N ARG A 287 -2.52 8.61 -34.51
CA ARG A 287 -2.21 9.10 -33.16
C ARG A 287 -0.71 9.12 -32.93
N LEU A 288 -0.21 10.21 -32.40
CA LEU A 288 1.15 10.37 -31.91
C LEU A 288 1.09 10.48 -30.39
N ASN A 289 1.82 9.61 -29.70
CA ASN A 289 2.06 9.66 -28.26
C ASN A 289 3.56 9.83 -28.03
N THR A 290 3.95 10.75 -27.19
CA THR A 290 5.34 10.95 -26.80
C THR A 290 5.42 11.34 -25.34
N GLY A 291 6.48 10.93 -24.67
CA GLY A 291 6.68 11.24 -23.28
C GLY A 291 8.12 11.11 -22.83
N ILE A 292 8.39 11.68 -21.68
CA ILE A 292 9.66 11.57 -20.96
C ILE A 292 9.34 11.19 -19.52
N LYS A 293 10.10 10.21 -18.99
CA LYS A 293 9.99 9.77 -17.61
C LYS A 293 11.35 9.78 -16.94
N HIS A 294 11.38 10.30 -15.73
CA HIS A 294 12.55 10.26 -14.85
C HIS A 294 12.17 9.58 -13.55
N THR A 295 13.00 8.64 -13.12
CA THR A 295 12.90 7.97 -11.82
C THR A 295 14.21 8.13 -11.09
N GLN A 296 14.15 8.60 -9.85
CA GLN A 296 15.32 8.73 -9.00
C GLN A 296 15.02 8.13 -7.63
N SER A 297 15.96 7.36 -7.09
CA SER A 297 15.86 6.84 -5.72
C SER A 297 17.20 6.92 -4.99
N TYR A 298 17.11 7.12 -3.70
CA TYR A 298 18.22 7.04 -2.76
C TYR A 298 17.80 6.16 -1.58
N THR A 299 18.59 5.13 -1.30
CA THR A 299 18.40 4.23 -0.18
C THR A 299 19.62 4.26 0.72
N ASN A 300 19.39 4.30 2.02
CA ASN A 300 20.41 4.30 3.04
C ASN A 300 19.97 3.33 4.16
N ASN A 301 20.67 2.20 4.30
CA ASN A 301 20.39 1.19 5.31
C ASN A 301 21.61 1.02 6.21
N LEU A 302 21.38 1.15 7.51
CA LEU A 302 22.33 0.86 8.55
C LEU A 302 21.91 -0.43 9.24
N TYR A 303 22.81 -1.41 9.22
CA TYR A 303 22.69 -2.69 9.93
C TYR A 303 23.65 -2.67 11.08
N ASP A 304 23.14 -2.89 12.29
CA ASP A 304 23.87 -2.84 13.55
C ASP A 304 23.44 -4.02 14.43
N GLY A 305 24.40 -4.68 15.07
CA GLY A 305 24.17 -5.86 15.87
C GLY A 305 25.34 -6.82 15.77
N THR A 306 25.07 -8.12 15.67
CA THR A 306 26.09 -9.16 15.50
C THR A 306 26.95 -8.93 14.25
N LEU A 307 26.36 -8.36 13.21
CA LEU A 307 27.06 -7.89 12.01
C LEU A 307 26.80 -6.40 11.83
N PHE A 308 27.85 -5.65 11.52
CA PHE A 308 27.74 -4.23 11.22
C PHE A 308 28.08 -3.97 9.76
N TYR A 309 27.13 -3.33 9.02
CA TYR A 309 27.42 -2.81 7.70
C TYR A 309 26.45 -1.68 7.32
N HIS A 310 26.90 -0.84 6.43
CA HIS A 310 26.16 0.32 5.97
C HIS A 310 26.08 0.31 4.46
N THR A 311 24.87 0.28 3.92
CA THR A 311 24.64 0.32 2.47
C THR A 311 24.01 1.64 2.06
N ARG A 312 24.53 2.20 0.96
CA ARG A 312 23.97 3.38 0.30
C ARG A 312 23.84 3.08 -1.18
N MET A 313 22.65 3.30 -1.71
CA MET A 313 22.40 3.10 -3.14
C MET A 313 21.73 4.35 -3.71
N ARG A 314 22.22 4.79 -4.86
CA ARG A 314 21.61 5.84 -5.66
C ARG A 314 21.30 5.27 -7.04
N GLN A 315 20.10 5.51 -7.50
CA GLN A 315 19.67 5.09 -8.83
C GLN A 315 18.93 6.24 -9.49
N ALA A 316 19.24 6.51 -10.75
CA ALA A 316 18.54 7.47 -11.59
C ALA A 316 18.38 6.88 -12.99
N ILE A 317 17.16 6.88 -13.51
CA ILE A 317 16.82 6.37 -14.83
C ILE A 317 15.97 7.43 -15.51
N SER A 318 16.36 7.82 -16.71
CA SER A 318 15.56 8.69 -17.58
C SER A 318 15.39 8.01 -18.92
N TYR A 319 14.18 8.04 -19.47
CA TYR A 319 13.94 7.59 -20.83
C TYR A 319 12.84 8.43 -21.48
N GLY A 320 12.94 8.54 -22.79
CA GLY A 320 11.90 9.12 -23.63
C GLY A 320 11.31 8.05 -24.54
N TYR A 321 10.08 8.22 -24.92
CA TYR A 321 9.38 7.31 -25.82
C TYR A 321 8.54 8.07 -26.84
N VAL A 322 8.39 7.47 -28.01
CA VAL A 322 7.53 7.96 -29.08
C VAL A 322 6.80 6.77 -29.65
N GLN A 323 5.49 6.88 -29.76
CA GLN A 323 4.62 5.87 -30.35
C GLN A 323 3.74 6.53 -31.41
N CYS A 324 3.73 5.97 -32.60
CA CYS A 324 2.88 6.41 -33.70
C CYS A 324 1.95 5.27 -34.11
N ASN A 325 0.64 5.48 -34.00
CA ASN A 325 -0.39 4.55 -34.46
C ASN A 325 -1.10 5.21 -35.65
N GLY A 326 -1.22 4.52 -36.79
CA GLY A 326 -1.90 5.01 -37.96
C GLY A 326 -2.51 3.87 -38.76
N LYS A 327 -3.61 4.12 -39.45
CA LYS A 327 -4.04 3.27 -40.55
C LYS A 327 -3.34 3.82 -41.80
N TRP A 328 -2.53 3.00 -42.42
CA TRP A 328 -1.89 3.23 -43.74
C TRP A 328 -2.87 2.85 -44.86
#